data_e1ddd1e6a0956c5f05ff99fdd022ad1e
#
_entry.id   e1ddd1e6a0956c5f05ff99fdd022ad1e
#
_cell.length_a   1.000
_cell.length_b   1.000
_cell.length_c   1.000
_cell.angle_alpha   90.00
_cell.angle_beta   90.00
_cell.angle_gamma   90.00
#
_symmetry.space_group_name_H-M   'P 1'
#
loop_
_entity.id
_entity.type
_entity.pdbx_description
1 polymer ?
#
loop_
_entity_poly.entity_id
_entity_poly.type
_entity_poly.pdbx_seq_one_letter_code
_entity_poly.pdbx_strand_id
1 'polypeptide(L)'
;FFVDFYFLTLVPILGFIFNKKSFNYHRDDSYTVNLAHLRTMPISFEAMIASRIIQLIIPLAVNGTIFFTVQYLFAERLFDGMTVAQYISYALVWLGYAVLLSAVYIYSELTRSGKVYLGVTIVLMVCNIAAALICWFAKVSVIVFTVEVARQSPLLAPIIMSLVSWLAIYISIIGVRRKLKTRDLM
;
A
#
# COMPACT_ATOMS: atom_id res chain seq x y z
N PHE A 1 -1.16 -21.14 2.26
CA PHE A 1 -1.11 -20.18 3.38
C PHE A 1 0.12 -19.26 3.31
N PHE A 2 1.34 -19.84 3.41
CA PHE A 2 2.55 -19.02 3.46
C PHE A 2 2.67 -18.07 2.27
N VAL A 3 2.39 -18.52 1.07
CA VAL A 3 2.50 -17.71 -0.14
C VAL A 3 1.46 -16.59 -0.15
N ASP A 4 0.19 -16.88 0.20
CA ASP A 4 -0.85 -15.86 0.30
C ASP A 4 -0.53 -14.82 1.39
N PHE A 5 -0.04 -15.28 2.55
CA PHE A 5 0.39 -14.39 3.63
C PHE A 5 1.54 -13.48 3.19
N TYR A 6 2.55 -14.03 2.50
CA TYR A 6 3.66 -13.23 1.97
C TYR A 6 3.16 -12.15 1.01
N PHE A 7 2.27 -12.49 0.09
CA PHE A 7 1.75 -11.51 -0.86
C PHE A 7 0.90 -10.42 -0.18
N LEU A 8 0.01 -10.80 0.71
CA LEU A 8 -0.84 -9.84 1.44
C LEU A 8 -0.03 -8.88 2.33
N THR A 9 1.13 -9.31 2.83
CA THR A 9 1.97 -8.48 3.71
C THR A 9 3.10 -7.77 2.98
N LEU A 10 3.77 -8.45 2.04
CA LEU A 10 5.00 -7.96 1.42
C LEU A 10 4.72 -6.97 0.28
N VAL A 11 3.68 -7.22 -0.52
CA VAL A 11 3.37 -6.34 -1.65
C VAL A 11 3.02 -4.90 -1.21
N PRO A 12 2.24 -4.64 -0.16
CA PRO A 12 2.06 -3.29 0.35
C PRO A 12 3.35 -2.61 0.83
N ILE A 13 4.30 -3.40 1.33
CA ILE A 13 5.59 -2.88 1.82
C ILE A 13 6.48 -2.36 0.70
N LEU A 14 6.30 -2.82 -0.55
CA LEU A 14 7.09 -2.37 -1.71
C LEU A 14 7.02 -0.85 -1.95
N GLY A 15 5.92 -0.21 -1.54
CA GLY A 15 5.74 1.24 -1.63
C GLY A 15 6.40 2.04 -0.49
N PHE A 16 6.93 1.37 0.55
CA PHE A 16 7.50 2.07 1.70
C PHE A 16 9.00 2.31 1.54
N ILE A 17 9.42 3.53 1.87
CA ILE A 17 10.84 3.85 2.09
C ILE A 17 11.12 3.68 3.58
N PHE A 18 11.84 2.62 3.93
CA PHE A 18 12.31 2.42 5.30
C PHE A 18 13.40 3.46 5.62
N ASN A 19 13.04 4.48 6.36
CA ASN A 19 13.99 5.48 6.84
C ASN A 19 14.26 5.24 8.35
N LYS A 20 15.47 5.55 8.83
CA LYS A 20 15.85 5.44 10.25
C LYS A 20 14.86 6.16 11.18
N LYS A 21 14.24 7.25 10.71
CA LYS A 21 13.17 7.98 11.41
C LYS A 21 11.87 7.17 11.56
N SER A 22 11.59 6.22 10.65
CA SER A 22 10.41 5.36 10.71
C SER A 22 10.45 4.35 11.86
N PHE A 23 11.64 4.07 12.43
CA PHE A 23 11.78 3.17 13.57
C PHE A 23 11.76 3.88 14.93
N ASN A 24 11.93 5.22 14.96
CA ASN A 24 12.03 6.00 16.20
C ASN A 24 10.69 6.63 16.66
N TYR A 25 9.59 6.39 15.96
CA TYR A 25 8.28 6.97 16.30
C TYR A 25 7.73 6.49 17.66
N HIS A 26 8.34 5.48 18.28
CA HIS A 26 7.95 4.99 19.59
C HIS A 26 8.49 5.85 20.74
N ARG A 27 9.62 6.51 20.53
CA ARG A 27 10.33 7.31 21.54
C ARG A 27 9.97 8.79 21.48
N ASP A 28 9.90 9.33 20.29
CA ASP A 28 9.51 10.72 20.03
C ASP A 28 8.35 10.72 19.03
N ASP A 29 7.30 11.53 19.23
CA ASP A 29 6.21 11.67 18.26
C ASP A 29 6.73 12.43 17.02
N SER A 30 7.67 11.76 16.31
CA SER A 30 8.42 12.33 15.19
C SER A 30 7.51 12.77 14.04
N TYR A 31 6.31 12.21 13.92
CA TYR A 31 5.34 12.62 12.92
C TYR A 31 4.70 13.98 13.26
N THR A 32 4.29 14.18 14.52
CA THR A 32 3.73 15.48 14.96
C THR A 32 4.81 16.57 14.95
N VAL A 33 6.02 16.26 15.44
CA VAL A 33 7.16 17.21 15.41
C VAL A 33 7.54 17.57 13.98
N ASN A 34 7.64 16.61 13.07
CA ASN A 34 7.94 16.85 11.66
C ASN A 34 6.85 17.69 10.97
N LEU A 35 5.58 17.41 11.29
CA LEU A 35 4.45 18.17 10.76
C LEU A 35 4.44 19.60 11.30
N ALA A 36 4.73 19.79 12.60
CA ALA A 36 4.88 21.10 13.22
C ALA A 36 6.02 21.89 12.55
N HIS A 37 7.18 21.26 12.34
CA HIS A 37 8.31 21.87 11.65
C HIS A 37 7.99 22.25 10.20
N LEU A 38 7.29 21.39 9.44
CA LEU A 38 6.85 21.71 8.09
C LEU A 38 5.86 22.89 8.03
N ARG A 39 5.06 23.08 9.09
CA ARG A 39 4.15 24.25 9.20
C ARG A 39 4.85 25.57 9.47
N THR A 40 6.04 25.58 10.05
CA THR A 40 6.84 26.80 10.23
C THR A 40 7.51 27.25 8.93
N MET A 41 7.57 26.36 7.93
CA MET A 41 8.10 26.68 6.60
C MET A 41 6.99 27.20 5.69
N PRO A 42 7.27 28.04 4.67
CA PRO A 42 6.31 28.51 3.69
C PRO A 42 5.95 27.41 2.66
N ILE A 43 5.53 26.24 3.16
CA ILE A 43 5.19 25.06 2.34
C ILE A 43 3.67 24.87 2.38
N SER A 44 3.05 24.78 1.20
CA SER A 44 1.61 24.54 1.12
C SER A 44 1.25 23.09 1.54
N PHE A 45 0.05 22.90 2.09
CA PHE A 45 -0.46 21.56 2.42
C PHE A 45 -0.51 20.64 1.20
N GLU A 46 -0.77 21.20 0.02
CA GLU A 46 -0.79 20.45 -1.23
C GLU A 46 0.60 19.90 -1.57
N ALA A 47 1.65 20.68 -1.38
CA ALA A 47 3.03 20.23 -1.59
C ALA A 47 3.42 19.10 -0.62
N MET A 48 2.94 19.16 0.64
CA MET A 48 3.16 18.10 1.63
C MET A 48 2.46 16.79 1.21
N ILE A 49 1.21 16.87 0.77
CA ILE A 49 0.45 15.70 0.30
C ILE A 49 1.10 15.13 -0.97
N ALA A 50 1.42 15.99 -1.94
CA ALA A 50 2.05 15.58 -3.19
C ALA A 50 3.39 14.88 -2.94
N SER A 51 4.21 15.40 -2.02
CA SER A 51 5.47 14.80 -1.63
C SER A 51 5.29 13.35 -1.11
N ARG A 52 4.25 13.08 -0.31
CA ARG A 52 3.96 11.73 0.19
C ARG A 52 3.49 10.79 -0.90
N ILE A 53 2.67 11.28 -1.82
CA ILE A 53 2.23 10.48 -2.98
C ILE A 53 3.42 10.13 -3.88
N ILE A 54 4.32 11.07 -4.15
CA ILE A 54 5.53 10.82 -4.93
C ILE A 54 6.43 9.79 -4.22
N GLN A 55 6.62 9.94 -2.90
CA GLN A 55 7.38 9.01 -2.08
C GLN A 55 6.78 7.59 -2.02
N LEU A 56 5.49 7.44 -2.30
CA LEU A 56 4.86 6.14 -2.48
C LEU A 56 5.06 5.60 -3.90
N ILE A 57 4.74 6.41 -4.91
CA ILE A 57 4.69 5.96 -6.31
C ILE A 57 6.06 5.52 -6.81
N ILE A 58 7.12 6.29 -6.52
CA ILE A 58 8.46 6.00 -7.04
C ILE A 58 8.99 4.65 -6.50
N PRO A 59 9.02 4.39 -5.18
CA PRO A 59 9.47 3.10 -4.67
C PRO A 59 8.57 1.95 -5.10
N LEU A 60 7.25 2.16 -5.13
CA LEU A 60 6.31 1.13 -5.56
C LEU A 60 6.54 0.75 -7.04
N ALA A 61 6.79 1.71 -7.90
CA ALA A 61 7.09 1.44 -9.31
C ALA A 61 8.41 0.68 -9.46
N VAL A 62 9.48 1.14 -8.79
CA VAL A 62 10.79 0.51 -8.89
C VAL A 62 10.80 -0.88 -8.26
N ASN A 63 10.42 -0.98 -6.97
CA ASN A 63 10.44 -2.24 -6.24
C ASN A 63 9.41 -3.22 -6.79
N GLY A 64 8.23 -2.72 -7.19
CA GLY A 64 7.19 -3.53 -7.82
C GLY A 64 7.66 -4.12 -9.15
N THR A 65 8.29 -3.33 -10.00
CA THR A 65 8.85 -3.83 -11.26
C THR A 65 9.90 -4.90 -11.00
N ILE A 66 10.85 -4.67 -10.09
CA ILE A 66 11.87 -5.66 -9.72
C ILE A 66 11.20 -6.93 -9.18
N PHE A 67 10.29 -6.80 -8.22
CA PHE A 67 9.62 -7.91 -7.56
C PHE A 67 8.87 -8.79 -8.57
N PHE A 68 8.00 -8.19 -9.40
CA PHE A 68 7.22 -8.93 -10.37
C PHE A 68 8.06 -9.47 -11.53
N THR A 69 9.15 -8.78 -11.93
CA THR A 69 10.08 -9.34 -12.91
C THR A 69 10.79 -10.58 -12.37
N VAL A 70 11.31 -10.53 -11.16
CA VAL A 70 11.94 -11.69 -10.51
C VAL A 70 10.91 -12.82 -10.36
N GLN A 71 9.70 -12.52 -9.94
CA GLN A 71 8.65 -13.53 -9.81
C GLN A 71 8.30 -14.18 -11.16
N TYR A 72 8.21 -13.42 -12.23
CA TYR A 72 7.96 -13.96 -13.57
C TYR A 72 9.04 -14.94 -14.03
N LEU A 73 10.30 -14.63 -13.70
CA LEU A 73 11.44 -15.45 -14.11
C LEU A 73 11.59 -16.73 -13.27
N PHE A 74 11.19 -16.72 -11.99
CA PHE A 74 11.47 -17.84 -11.09
C PHE A 74 10.23 -18.67 -10.68
N ALA A 75 9.02 -18.18 -10.91
CA ALA A 75 7.79 -18.86 -10.52
C ALA A 75 7.01 -19.44 -11.71
N GLU A 76 7.73 -20.03 -12.67
CA GLU A 76 7.15 -20.60 -13.92
C GLU A 76 5.92 -21.46 -13.68
N ARG A 77 5.98 -22.37 -12.68
CA ARG A 77 4.88 -23.29 -12.38
C ARG A 77 3.55 -22.62 -12.03
N LEU A 78 3.61 -21.43 -11.42
CA LEU A 78 2.41 -20.70 -11.02
C LEU A 78 1.77 -19.96 -12.21
N PHE A 79 2.59 -19.56 -13.17
CA PHE A 79 2.20 -18.75 -14.32
C PHE A 79 2.22 -19.53 -15.64
N ASP A 80 2.37 -20.85 -15.56
CA ASP A 80 2.36 -21.70 -16.74
C ASP A 80 1.09 -21.48 -17.58
N GLY A 81 1.29 -21.29 -18.89
CA GLY A 81 0.21 -21.00 -19.83
C GLY A 81 -0.37 -19.57 -19.77
N MET A 82 0.20 -18.64 -18.95
CA MET A 82 -0.19 -17.24 -18.97
C MET A 82 0.54 -16.48 -20.09
N THR A 83 -0.21 -15.62 -20.78
CA THR A 83 0.40 -14.63 -21.67
C THR A 83 1.03 -13.50 -20.86
N VAL A 84 2.00 -12.78 -21.45
CA VAL A 84 2.63 -11.61 -20.82
C VAL A 84 1.57 -10.56 -20.40
N ALA A 85 0.53 -10.37 -21.23
CA ALA A 85 -0.54 -9.42 -20.91
C ALA A 85 -1.35 -9.83 -19.66
N GLN A 86 -1.64 -11.11 -19.50
CA GLN A 86 -2.31 -11.66 -18.32
C GLN A 86 -1.44 -11.52 -17.07
N TYR A 87 -0.13 -11.75 -17.21
CA TYR A 87 0.81 -11.56 -16.12
C TYR A 87 0.90 -10.09 -15.68
N ILE A 88 0.97 -9.15 -16.63
CA ILE A 88 0.95 -7.71 -16.34
C ILE A 88 -0.36 -7.35 -15.62
N SER A 89 -1.50 -7.89 -16.05
CA SER A 89 -2.78 -7.71 -15.37
C SER A 89 -2.72 -8.15 -13.91
N TYR A 90 -2.20 -9.36 -13.66
CA TYR A 90 -1.98 -9.88 -12.31
C TYR A 90 -1.11 -8.94 -11.47
N ALA A 91 0.02 -8.50 -12.00
CA ALA A 91 0.92 -7.58 -11.31
C ALA A 91 0.25 -6.23 -10.97
N LEU A 92 -0.53 -5.68 -11.92
CA LEU A 92 -1.26 -4.42 -11.72
C LEU A 92 -2.35 -4.54 -10.64
N VAL A 93 -3.02 -5.67 -10.54
CA VAL A 93 -4.00 -5.93 -9.46
C VAL A 93 -3.32 -5.87 -8.10
N TRP A 94 -2.16 -6.52 -7.94
CA TRP A 94 -1.41 -6.50 -6.69
C TRP A 94 -0.78 -5.13 -6.37
N LEU A 95 -0.29 -4.43 -7.39
CA LEU A 95 0.17 -3.04 -7.20
C LEU A 95 -0.97 -2.11 -6.80
N GLY A 96 -2.16 -2.29 -7.38
CA GLY A 96 -3.36 -1.59 -6.95
C GLY A 96 -3.71 -1.87 -5.49
N TYR A 97 -3.62 -3.12 -5.06
CA TYR A 97 -3.80 -3.48 -3.64
C TYR A 97 -2.78 -2.78 -2.73
N ALA A 98 -1.52 -2.69 -3.15
CA ALA A 98 -0.50 -1.94 -2.40
C ALA A 98 -0.86 -0.46 -2.27
N VAL A 99 -1.34 0.16 -3.34
CA VAL A 99 -1.80 1.56 -3.35
C VAL A 99 -3.01 1.75 -2.42
N LEU A 100 -3.95 0.81 -2.45
CA LEU A 100 -5.14 0.84 -1.57
C LEU A 100 -4.76 0.88 -0.09
N LEU A 101 -3.87 -0.02 0.36
CA LEU A 101 -3.40 -0.02 1.75
C LEU A 101 -2.56 1.21 2.08
N SER A 102 -1.75 1.66 1.13
CA SER A 102 -0.93 2.86 1.31
C SER A 102 -1.77 4.13 1.49
N ALA A 103 -2.99 4.20 0.94
CA ALA A 103 -3.90 5.31 1.18
C ALA A 103 -4.26 5.44 2.68
N VAL A 104 -4.44 4.32 3.38
CA VAL A 104 -4.69 4.29 4.83
C VAL A 104 -3.45 4.73 5.61
N TYR A 105 -2.27 4.32 5.18
CA TYR A 105 -1.02 4.74 5.80
C TYR A 105 -0.76 6.24 5.63
N ILE A 106 -0.91 6.79 4.42
CA ILE A 106 -0.75 8.23 4.15
C ILE A 106 -1.73 9.04 5.01
N TYR A 107 -3.00 8.64 5.08
CA TYR A 107 -3.98 9.28 5.94
C TYR A 107 -3.54 9.28 7.41
N SER A 108 -3.14 8.12 7.92
CA SER A 108 -2.76 7.95 9.32
C SER A 108 -1.49 8.74 9.66
N GLU A 109 -0.50 8.73 8.78
CA GLU A 109 0.77 9.46 8.94
C GLU A 109 0.56 10.97 9.04
N LEU A 110 -0.28 11.54 8.18
CA LEU A 110 -0.48 12.99 8.11
C LEU A 110 -1.51 13.52 9.11
N THR A 111 -2.39 12.65 9.64
CA THR A 111 -3.50 13.10 10.49
C THR A 111 -3.42 12.64 11.94
N ARG A 112 -2.59 11.66 12.26
CA ARG A 112 -2.52 11.03 13.58
C ARG A 112 -1.13 11.18 14.20
N SER A 113 -1.02 10.86 15.49
CA SER A 113 0.26 10.76 16.18
C SER A 113 0.98 9.45 15.80
N GLY A 114 2.29 9.39 16.04
CA GLY A 114 3.09 8.19 15.75
C GLY A 114 2.58 6.94 16.46
N LYS A 115 2.05 7.07 17.68
CA LYS A 115 1.45 5.95 18.43
C LYS A 115 0.21 5.39 17.73
N VAL A 116 -0.65 6.25 17.23
CA VAL A 116 -1.86 5.85 16.48
C VAL A 116 -1.50 5.25 15.13
N TYR A 117 -0.50 5.81 14.45
CA TYR A 117 0.04 5.23 13.22
C TYR A 117 0.53 3.80 13.43
N LEU A 118 1.30 3.55 14.50
CA LEU A 118 1.74 2.21 14.88
C LEU A 118 0.54 1.28 15.12
N GLY A 119 -0.47 1.75 15.87
CA GLY A 119 -1.71 0.99 16.11
C GLY A 119 -2.41 0.59 14.81
N VAL A 120 -2.55 1.53 13.86
CA VAL A 120 -3.12 1.26 12.53
C VAL A 120 -2.30 0.21 11.78
N THR A 121 -0.96 0.31 11.83
CA THR A 121 -0.06 -0.66 11.18
C THR A 121 -0.26 -2.07 11.76
N ILE A 122 -0.31 -2.20 13.10
CA ILE A 122 -0.56 -3.49 13.76
C ILE A 122 -1.94 -4.05 13.39
N VAL A 123 -2.98 -3.22 13.41
CA VAL A 123 -4.34 -3.64 13.03
C VAL A 123 -4.37 -4.14 11.58
N LEU A 124 -3.78 -3.42 10.64
CA LEU A 124 -3.73 -3.86 9.25
C LEU A 124 -2.94 -5.16 9.09
N MET A 125 -1.83 -5.32 9.81
CA MET A 125 -1.07 -6.58 9.81
C MET A 125 -1.92 -7.74 10.35
N VAL A 126 -2.63 -7.56 11.46
CA VAL A 126 -3.53 -8.56 12.03
C VAL A 126 -4.67 -8.89 11.07
N CYS A 127 -5.26 -7.89 10.41
CA CYS A 127 -6.28 -8.11 9.38
C CYS A 127 -5.75 -8.94 8.20
N ASN A 128 -4.53 -8.68 7.74
CA ASN A 128 -3.91 -9.46 6.66
C ASN A 128 -3.63 -10.91 7.09
N ILE A 129 -3.16 -11.11 8.33
CA ILE A 129 -2.99 -12.45 8.90
C ILE A 129 -4.33 -13.17 8.98
N ALA A 130 -5.36 -12.50 9.50
CA ALA A 130 -6.70 -13.08 9.61
C ALA A 130 -7.27 -13.43 8.23
N ALA A 131 -7.13 -12.55 7.24
CA ALA A 131 -7.54 -12.82 5.87
C ALA A 131 -6.83 -14.05 5.29
N ALA A 132 -5.50 -14.15 5.45
CA ALA A 132 -4.73 -15.31 5.01
C ALA A 132 -5.19 -16.61 5.70
N LEU A 133 -5.49 -16.56 7.01
CA LEU A 133 -6.01 -17.71 7.76
C LEU A 133 -7.42 -18.12 7.28
N ILE A 134 -8.32 -17.17 7.08
CA ILE A 134 -9.67 -17.43 6.57
C ILE A 134 -9.59 -18.11 5.20
N CYS A 135 -8.77 -17.58 4.29
CA CYS A 135 -8.56 -18.18 2.98
C CYS A 135 -7.99 -19.59 3.07
N TRP A 136 -7.06 -19.82 4.00
CA TRP A 136 -6.48 -21.15 4.23
C TRP A 136 -7.52 -22.16 4.73
N PHE A 137 -8.36 -21.79 5.72
CA PHE A 137 -9.45 -22.64 6.20
C PHE A 137 -10.52 -22.91 5.13
N ALA A 138 -10.79 -21.90 4.29
CA ALA A 138 -11.68 -22.03 3.14
C ALA A 138 -11.08 -22.85 1.98
N LYS A 139 -9.81 -23.27 2.08
CA LYS A 139 -9.03 -23.94 1.02
C LYS A 139 -8.97 -23.13 -0.29
N VAL A 140 -9.05 -21.80 -0.19
CA VAL A 140 -8.94 -20.88 -1.32
C VAL A 140 -7.60 -20.15 -1.21
N SER A 141 -6.81 -20.10 -2.29
CA SER A 141 -5.61 -19.28 -2.36
C SER A 141 -5.95 -17.97 -3.08
N VAL A 142 -5.63 -16.84 -2.43
CA VAL A 142 -5.83 -15.50 -3.00
C VAL A 142 -5.00 -15.33 -4.28
N ILE A 143 -3.78 -15.89 -4.29
CA ILE A 143 -2.90 -15.82 -5.46
C ILE A 143 -3.48 -16.59 -6.62
N VAL A 144 -3.91 -17.84 -6.39
CA VAL A 144 -4.51 -18.65 -7.44
C VAL A 144 -5.78 -17.98 -7.97
N PHE A 145 -6.60 -17.43 -7.09
CA PHE A 145 -7.78 -16.67 -7.47
C PHE A 145 -7.43 -15.45 -8.33
N THR A 146 -6.43 -14.68 -7.94
CA THR A 146 -6.01 -13.50 -8.72
C THR A 146 -5.39 -13.86 -10.07
N VAL A 147 -4.66 -14.97 -10.15
CA VAL A 147 -4.16 -15.53 -11.41
C VAL A 147 -5.32 -15.91 -12.33
N GLU A 148 -6.33 -16.61 -11.79
CA GLU A 148 -7.51 -17.02 -12.58
C GLU A 148 -8.31 -15.81 -13.07
N VAL A 149 -8.52 -14.81 -12.24
CA VAL A 149 -9.16 -13.55 -12.62
C VAL A 149 -8.38 -12.83 -13.71
N ALA A 150 -7.05 -12.80 -13.63
CA ALA A 150 -6.20 -12.19 -14.65
C ALA A 150 -6.22 -12.98 -15.98
N ARG A 151 -6.40 -14.30 -15.93
CA ARG A 151 -6.57 -15.14 -17.13
C ARG A 151 -7.91 -14.87 -17.83
N GLN A 152 -8.99 -14.82 -17.06
CA GLN A 152 -10.35 -14.63 -17.59
C GLN A 152 -10.63 -13.21 -18.04
N SER A 153 -10.07 -12.22 -17.33
CA SER A 153 -10.39 -10.80 -17.54
C SER A 153 -9.15 -9.91 -17.46
N PRO A 154 -8.21 -10.02 -18.42
CA PRO A 154 -6.90 -9.36 -18.33
C PRO A 154 -6.97 -7.83 -18.36
N LEU A 155 -8.07 -7.23 -18.83
CA LEU A 155 -8.26 -5.78 -18.84
C LEU A 155 -9.17 -5.29 -17.70
N LEU A 156 -10.23 -6.02 -17.38
CA LEU A 156 -11.22 -5.56 -16.40
C LEU A 156 -10.66 -5.58 -14.97
N ALA A 157 -9.94 -6.64 -14.59
CA ALA A 157 -9.40 -6.77 -13.24
C ALA A 157 -8.48 -5.60 -12.83
N PRO A 158 -7.44 -5.24 -13.60
CA PRO A 158 -6.58 -4.12 -13.26
C PRO A 158 -7.29 -2.77 -13.35
N ILE A 159 -8.26 -2.59 -14.26
CA ILE A 159 -9.05 -1.35 -14.35
C ILE A 159 -9.87 -1.15 -13.07
N ILE A 160 -10.61 -2.17 -12.64
CA ILE A 160 -11.43 -2.11 -11.41
C ILE A 160 -10.52 -1.82 -10.21
N MET A 161 -9.41 -2.56 -10.08
CA MET A 161 -8.51 -2.37 -8.96
C MET A 161 -7.83 -1.00 -8.95
N SER A 162 -7.48 -0.47 -10.12
CA SER A 162 -6.93 0.88 -10.27
C SER A 162 -7.96 1.95 -9.88
N LEU A 163 -9.22 1.80 -10.28
CA LEU A 163 -10.30 2.72 -9.90
C LEU A 163 -10.53 2.72 -8.38
N VAL A 164 -10.58 1.53 -7.76
CA VAL A 164 -10.74 1.40 -6.30
C VAL A 164 -9.57 2.05 -5.56
N SER A 165 -8.35 1.81 -6.03
CA SER A 165 -7.14 2.38 -5.44
C SER A 165 -7.07 3.90 -5.58
N TRP A 166 -7.43 4.41 -6.76
CA TRP A 166 -7.52 5.86 -7.01
C TRP A 166 -8.56 6.51 -6.11
N LEU A 167 -9.74 5.89 -5.97
CA LEU A 167 -10.80 6.36 -5.08
C LEU A 167 -10.34 6.38 -3.61
N ALA A 168 -9.62 5.36 -3.17
CA ALA A 168 -9.08 5.29 -1.81
C ALA A 168 -8.07 6.42 -1.54
N ILE A 169 -7.14 6.69 -2.47
CA ILE A 169 -6.22 7.82 -2.37
C ILE A 169 -6.98 9.15 -2.36
N TYR A 170 -7.96 9.31 -3.24
CA TYR A 170 -8.76 10.53 -3.30
C TYR A 170 -9.49 10.81 -1.98
N ILE A 171 -10.15 9.80 -1.41
CA ILE A 171 -10.81 9.90 -0.10
C ILE A 171 -9.80 10.24 1.00
N SER A 172 -8.64 9.58 0.98
CA SER A 172 -7.53 9.85 1.91
C SER A 172 -7.09 11.32 1.83
N ILE A 173 -6.86 11.85 0.64
CA ILE A 173 -6.46 13.26 0.42
C ILE A 173 -7.51 14.22 0.98
N ILE A 174 -8.80 14.00 0.69
CA ILE A 174 -9.89 14.84 1.24
C ILE A 174 -9.87 14.79 2.77
N GLY A 175 -9.74 13.61 3.35
CA GLY A 175 -9.67 13.45 4.81
C GLY A 175 -8.47 14.17 5.42
N VAL A 176 -7.30 14.05 4.78
CA VAL A 176 -6.07 14.76 5.20
C VAL A 176 -6.27 16.28 5.14
N ARG A 177 -6.77 16.82 4.02
CA ARG A 177 -7.03 18.27 3.85
C ARG A 177 -7.94 18.81 4.94
N ARG A 178 -9.04 18.12 5.25
CA ARG A 178 -9.98 18.52 6.31
C ARG A 178 -9.31 18.52 7.67
N LYS A 179 -8.57 17.45 7.98
CA LYS A 179 -7.95 17.27 9.29
C LYS A 179 -6.77 18.22 9.55
N LEU A 180 -5.95 18.48 8.53
CA LEU A 180 -4.82 19.41 8.63
C LEU A 180 -5.25 20.87 8.89
N LYS A 181 -6.44 21.28 8.42
CA LYS A 181 -6.99 22.63 8.69
C LYS A 181 -7.42 22.82 10.13
N THR A 182 -7.81 21.75 10.82
CA THR A 182 -8.41 21.78 12.18
C THR A 182 -7.48 21.23 13.27
N ARG A 183 -6.30 20.71 12.90
CA ARG A 183 -5.40 20.10 13.86
C ARG A 183 -4.51 21.15 14.51
N ASP A 184 -4.69 21.35 15.82
CA ASP A 184 -3.73 22.06 16.66
C ASP A 184 -2.52 21.15 16.92
N LEU A 185 -1.32 21.68 16.68
CA LEU A 185 -0.03 20.97 16.83
C LEU A 185 0.76 21.47 18.06
N MET A 186 0.04 22.12 19.03
CA MET A 186 0.62 22.51 20.30
C MET A 186 0.66 21.32 21.26
#